data_bdeaf1c0373a22d6a930d9c415bed899
#
_entry.id   bdeaf1c0373a22d6a930d9c415bed899
#
_cell.length_a   1.000
_cell.length_b   1.000
_cell.length_c   1.000
_cell.angle_alpha   90.00
_cell.angle_beta   90.00
_cell.angle_gamma   90.00
#
_symmetry.space_group_name_H-M   'P 1'
#
loop_
_entity.id
_entity.type
_entity.pdbx_description
1 polymer ?
#
loop_
_entity_poly.entity_id
_entity_poly.type
_entity_poly.pdbx_seq_one_letter_code
_entity_poly.pdbx_strand_id
1 'polypeptide(L)'
;MSKHVYVFLAEGFEEIEARVAGRFDLVASNIPFGNFAIYDRAYSKGKDAAKREATRAIHNYFFVKGLDCLREGGLLAFITSRGVADSPTNAPIREYLMEHSRLVSALRLPDGMFSENAGTEVGSDLLILQKETGKGVQNEWEQLFTQSVSIESG
;
A
#
# COMPACT_ATOMS: atom_id res chain seq x y z
N MET A 1 -13.40 22.69 -15.12
CA MET A 1 -12.63 21.70 -14.35
C MET A 1 -12.25 20.57 -15.30
N SER A 2 -10.99 20.48 -15.68
CA SER A 2 -10.52 19.44 -16.62
C SER A 2 -10.37 18.13 -15.83
N LYS A 3 -11.22 17.16 -16.11
CA LYS A 3 -11.09 15.80 -15.56
C LYS A 3 -10.11 15.04 -16.44
N HIS A 4 -8.92 14.77 -15.92
CA HIS A 4 -7.97 13.90 -16.59
C HIS A 4 -8.11 12.49 -16.03
N VAL A 5 -8.54 11.57 -16.89
CA VAL A 5 -8.49 10.13 -16.57
C VAL A 5 -7.21 9.59 -17.20
N TYR A 6 -6.30 9.16 -16.37
CA TYR A 6 -5.07 8.49 -16.81
C TYR A 6 -5.29 6.99 -16.73
N VAL A 7 -5.20 6.30 -17.85
CA VAL A 7 -5.21 4.85 -17.90
C VAL A 7 -3.80 4.39 -18.24
N PHE A 8 -3.14 3.76 -17.31
CA PHE A 8 -1.83 3.15 -17.54
C PHE A 8 -2.04 1.71 -17.98
N LEU A 9 -1.79 1.42 -19.25
CA LEU A 9 -1.83 0.09 -19.83
C LEU A 9 -0.40 -0.36 -20.10
N ALA A 10 -0.01 -1.48 -19.49
CA ALA A 10 1.16 -2.28 -19.78
C ALA A 10 2.56 -1.75 -19.37
N GLU A 11 2.64 -0.72 -18.56
CA GLU A 11 3.92 -0.32 -17.94
C GLU A 11 3.97 -0.77 -16.48
N GLY A 12 5.16 -1.12 -15.98
CA GLY A 12 5.35 -1.46 -14.58
C GLY A 12 5.08 -0.23 -13.68
N PHE A 13 4.55 -0.47 -12.50
CA PHE A 13 4.27 0.64 -11.56
C PHE A 13 5.55 1.39 -11.17
N GLU A 14 6.71 0.73 -11.22
CA GLU A 14 8.05 1.31 -11.03
C GLU A 14 8.44 2.31 -12.12
N GLU A 15 7.85 2.24 -13.31
CA GLU A 15 8.12 3.13 -14.43
C GLU A 15 7.36 4.45 -14.36
N ILE A 16 6.35 4.53 -13.47
CA ILE A 16 5.64 5.79 -13.24
C ILE A 16 6.62 6.85 -12.73
N GLU A 17 6.81 7.86 -13.57
CA GLU A 17 7.78 8.91 -13.31
C GLU A 17 7.41 9.79 -12.11
N ALA A 18 8.42 10.31 -11.43
CA ALA A 18 8.27 11.25 -10.32
C ALA A 18 7.47 12.52 -10.70
N ARG A 19 7.42 12.90 -11.98
CA ARG A 19 6.65 14.06 -12.46
C ARG A 19 5.14 13.95 -12.23
N VAL A 20 4.60 12.73 -12.06
CA VAL A 20 3.18 12.50 -11.75
C VAL A 20 2.91 12.36 -10.26
N ALA A 21 3.94 12.47 -9.42
CA ALA A 21 3.79 12.47 -7.99
C ALA A 21 2.82 13.58 -7.54
N GLY A 22 1.91 13.23 -6.63
CA GLY A 22 0.94 14.17 -6.08
C GLY A 22 -0.17 14.62 -7.05
N ARG A 23 -0.40 13.92 -8.15
CA ARG A 23 -1.35 14.36 -9.18
C ARG A 23 -2.66 13.59 -9.24
N PHE A 24 -2.70 12.38 -8.69
CA PHE A 24 -3.87 11.52 -8.81
C PHE A 24 -4.86 11.73 -7.66
N ASP A 25 -6.16 11.70 -7.99
CA ASP A 25 -7.25 11.69 -7.02
C ASP A 25 -7.48 10.30 -6.43
N LEU A 26 -7.22 9.26 -7.23
CA LEU A 26 -7.41 7.86 -6.88
C LEU A 26 -6.29 7.01 -7.48
N VAL A 27 -5.73 6.15 -6.66
CA VAL A 27 -4.85 5.06 -7.10
C VAL A 27 -5.47 3.75 -6.61
N ALA A 28 -5.83 2.88 -7.52
CA ALA A 28 -6.47 1.60 -7.22
C ALA A 28 -5.78 0.45 -7.96
N SER A 29 -5.57 -0.66 -7.30
CA SER A 29 -4.97 -1.85 -7.89
C SER A 29 -5.31 -3.11 -7.11
N ASN A 30 -5.32 -4.24 -7.83
CA ASN A 30 -5.11 -5.55 -7.23
C ASN A 30 -3.61 -5.84 -7.35
N ILE A 31 -2.88 -5.75 -6.22
CA ILE A 31 -1.42 -5.92 -6.21
C ILE A 31 -1.10 -7.38 -6.53
N PRO A 32 -0.18 -7.65 -7.47
CA PRO A 32 0.25 -9.01 -7.77
C PRO A 32 0.74 -9.74 -6.52
N PHE A 33 0.28 -10.97 -6.32
CA PHE A 33 0.75 -11.78 -5.20
C PHE A 33 2.18 -12.27 -5.47
N GLY A 34 3.03 -12.12 -4.48
CA GLY A 34 4.41 -12.56 -4.57
C GLY A 34 5.27 -11.94 -3.49
N ASN A 35 6.39 -12.59 -3.22
CA ASN A 35 7.39 -12.09 -2.28
C ASN A 35 8.69 -11.84 -3.05
N PHE A 36 8.71 -10.74 -3.79
CA PHE A 36 9.88 -10.33 -4.57
C PHE A 36 10.14 -8.83 -4.43
N ALA A 37 11.41 -8.48 -4.60
CA ALA A 37 11.86 -7.10 -4.56
C ALA A 37 11.61 -6.40 -5.89
N ILE A 38 11.37 -5.10 -5.84
CA ILE A 38 11.21 -4.23 -7.00
C ILE A 38 12.43 -3.33 -7.13
N TYR A 39 12.94 -3.20 -8.34
CA TYR A 39 13.97 -2.21 -8.62
C TYR A 39 13.35 -0.91 -9.12
N ASP A 40 13.28 0.06 -8.24
CA ASP A 40 12.99 1.45 -8.58
C ASP A 40 14.19 2.30 -8.14
N ARG A 41 14.86 2.92 -9.12
CA ARG A 41 16.10 3.66 -8.87
C ARG A 41 15.90 4.82 -7.89
N ALA A 42 14.78 5.52 -7.99
CA ALA A 42 14.49 6.68 -7.13
C ALA A 42 14.31 6.25 -5.67
N TYR A 43 13.64 5.11 -5.45
CA TYR A 43 13.40 4.54 -4.14
C TYR A 43 14.64 3.83 -3.58
N SER A 44 15.25 2.95 -4.38
CA SER A 44 16.38 2.12 -3.93
C SER A 44 17.64 2.93 -3.59
N LYS A 45 17.85 4.05 -4.28
CA LYS A 45 19.00 4.96 -4.09
C LYS A 45 18.65 6.26 -3.37
N GLY A 46 17.37 6.45 -3.02
CA GLY A 46 16.89 7.62 -2.31
C GLY A 46 17.42 7.71 -0.86
N LYS A 47 17.33 8.88 -0.25
CA LYS A 47 17.74 9.10 1.14
C LYS A 47 16.75 8.56 2.16
N ASP A 48 15.49 8.40 1.78
CA ASP A 48 14.40 7.93 2.64
C ASP A 48 14.56 6.43 2.92
N ALA A 49 14.76 6.09 4.20
CA ALA A 49 14.97 4.71 4.63
C ALA A 49 13.71 3.85 4.44
N ALA A 50 12.52 4.40 4.70
CA ALA A 50 11.26 3.69 4.54
C ALA A 50 11.00 3.35 3.05
N LYS A 51 11.30 4.27 2.15
CA LYS A 51 11.19 4.03 0.70
C LYS A 51 12.16 2.97 0.22
N ARG A 52 13.41 2.97 0.71
CA ARG A 52 14.36 1.88 0.40
C ARG A 52 13.88 0.54 0.93
N GLU A 53 13.37 0.49 2.15
CA GLU A 53 12.84 -0.74 2.74
C GLU A 53 11.62 -1.26 1.96
N ALA A 54 10.74 -0.36 1.52
CA ALA A 54 9.56 -0.71 0.74
C ALA A 54 9.91 -1.48 -0.54
N THR A 55 11.04 -1.21 -1.19
CA THR A 55 11.44 -1.92 -2.42
C THR A 55 11.77 -3.40 -2.23
N ARG A 56 11.89 -3.88 -0.99
CA ARG A 56 12.18 -5.29 -0.69
C ARG A 56 10.98 -6.21 -0.85
N ALA A 57 9.76 -5.66 -0.84
CA ALA A 57 8.53 -6.42 -1.01
C ALA A 57 7.54 -5.65 -1.89
N ILE A 58 7.03 -6.32 -2.94
CA ILE A 58 6.14 -5.69 -3.92
C ILE A 58 4.94 -5.00 -3.28
N HIS A 59 4.30 -5.62 -2.27
CA HIS A 59 3.14 -5.02 -1.60
C HIS A 59 3.51 -3.71 -0.90
N ASN A 60 4.60 -3.70 -0.15
CA ASN A 60 5.08 -2.51 0.56
C ASN A 60 5.42 -1.38 -0.40
N TYR A 61 6.09 -1.72 -1.51
CA TYR A 61 6.43 -0.76 -2.55
C TYR A 61 5.19 -0.12 -3.18
N PHE A 62 4.16 -0.93 -3.52
CA PHE A 62 2.92 -0.42 -4.10
C PHE A 62 2.23 0.59 -3.18
N PHE A 63 2.16 0.29 -1.88
CA PHE A 63 1.54 1.21 -0.92
C PHE A 63 2.30 2.54 -0.82
N VAL A 64 3.61 2.50 -0.67
CA VAL A 64 4.42 3.72 -0.51
C VAL A 64 4.41 4.55 -1.79
N LYS A 65 4.60 3.94 -2.95
CA LYS A 65 4.56 4.63 -4.24
C LYS A 65 3.15 5.12 -4.59
N GLY A 66 2.13 4.34 -4.26
CA GLY A 66 0.74 4.75 -4.45
C GLY A 66 0.40 6.03 -3.69
N LEU A 67 0.85 6.14 -2.43
CA LEU A 67 0.70 7.38 -1.66
C LEU A 67 1.46 8.55 -2.28
N ASP A 68 2.67 8.33 -2.81
CA ASP A 68 3.43 9.38 -3.48
C ASP A 68 2.72 9.88 -4.74
N CYS A 69 2.03 9.03 -5.48
CA CYS A 69 1.28 9.40 -6.67
C CYS A 69 0.03 10.23 -6.36
N LEU A 70 -0.56 10.08 -5.17
CA LEU A 70 -1.76 10.79 -4.77
C LEU A 70 -1.50 12.25 -4.44
N ARG A 71 -2.45 13.12 -4.84
CA ARG A 71 -2.55 14.45 -4.25
C ARG A 71 -2.99 14.37 -2.78
N GLU A 72 -2.81 15.45 -2.05
CA GLU A 72 -3.34 15.57 -0.68
C GLU A 72 -4.86 15.34 -0.68
N GLY A 73 -5.35 14.51 0.24
CA GLY A 73 -6.75 14.09 0.31
C GLY A 73 -7.18 13.04 -0.72
N GLY A 74 -6.29 12.62 -1.63
CA GLY A 74 -6.55 11.55 -2.60
C GLY A 74 -6.69 10.18 -1.92
N LEU A 75 -7.36 9.25 -2.60
CA LEU A 75 -7.65 7.91 -2.09
C LEU A 75 -6.77 6.84 -2.73
N LEU A 76 -6.30 5.92 -1.90
CA LEU A 76 -5.63 4.69 -2.32
C LEU A 76 -6.54 3.52 -1.96
N ALA A 77 -6.81 2.62 -2.92
CA ALA A 77 -7.63 1.44 -2.71
C ALA A 77 -6.94 0.21 -3.30
N PHE A 78 -6.31 -0.60 -2.46
CA PHE A 78 -5.56 -1.77 -2.89
C PHE A 78 -6.11 -3.07 -2.32
N ILE A 79 -6.23 -4.08 -3.20
CA ILE A 79 -6.35 -5.47 -2.78
C ILE A 79 -4.93 -6.02 -2.65
N THR A 80 -4.62 -6.59 -1.50
CA THR A 80 -3.28 -7.05 -1.13
C THR A 80 -3.33 -8.37 -0.37
N SER A 81 -2.20 -9.02 -0.18
CA SER A 81 -2.12 -10.17 0.71
C SER A 81 -2.30 -9.73 2.17
N ARG A 82 -2.85 -10.62 3.00
CA ARG A 82 -3.04 -10.37 4.44
C ARG A 82 -1.77 -9.99 5.18
N GLY A 83 -0.59 -10.39 4.68
CA GLY A 83 0.69 -10.09 5.31
C GLY A 83 0.99 -8.59 5.47
N VAL A 84 0.37 -7.72 4.69
CA VAL A 84 0.51 -6.26 4.87
C VAL A 84 -0.10 -5.83 6.20
N ALA A 85 -1.29 -6.33 6.53
CA ALA A 85 -1.98 -5.99 7.78
C ALA A 85 -1.49 -6.80 8.98
N ASP A 86 -1.16 -8.09 8.79
CA ASP A 86 -0.93 -9.04 9.88
C ASP A 86 0.55 -9.26 10.22
N SER A 87 1.46 -9.18 9.25
CA SER A 87 2.86 -9.58 9.47
C SER A 87 3.60 -8.59 10.37
N PRO A 88 4.26 -9.06 11.44
CA PRO A 88 5.12 -8.21 12.28
C PRO A 88 6.27 -7.55 11.50
N THR A 89 6.79 -8.21 10.47
CA THR A 89 7.87 -7.67 9.63
C THR A 89 7.45 -6.44 8.83
N ASN A 90 6.14 -6.26 8.61
CA ASN A 90 5.58 -5.11 7.92
C ASN A 90 5.14 -3.96 8.86
N ALA A 91 5.35 -4.08 10.16
CA ALA A 91 5.01 -3.03 11.13
C ALA A 91 5.64 -1.66 10.75
N PRO A 92 6.92 -1.55 10.38
CA PRO A 92 7.51 -0.26 9.98
C PRO A 92 6.82 0.37 8.77
N ILE A 93 6.35 -0.44 7.82
CA ILE A 93 5.59 0.08 6.67
C ILE A 93 4.21 0.57 7.10
N ARG A 94 3.51 -0.16 7.98
CA ARG A 94 2.23 0.30 8.53
C ARG A 94 2.37 1.61 9.30
N GLU A 95 3.43 1.76 10.08
CA GLU A 95 3.75 3.02 10.76
C GLU A 95 3.92 4.16 9.74
N TYR A 96 4.77 3.95 8.73
CA TYR A 96 4.95 4.92 7.64
C TYR A 96 3.63 5.29 6.95
N LEU A 97 2.78 4.31 6.65
CA LEU A 97 1.48 4.56 6.03
C LEU A 97 0.58 5.42 6.92
N MET A 98 0.55 5.16 8.23
CA MET A 98 -0.27 5.92 9.18
C MET A 98 0.31 7.29 9.52
N GLU A 99 1.58 7.55 9.25
CA GLU A 99 2.18 8.89 9.32
C GLU A 99 1.82 9.77 8.12
N HIS A 100 1.52 9.15 6.96
CA HIS A 100 1.29 9.84 5.70
C HIS A 100 -0.14 9.73 5.17
N SER A 101 -1.00 8.99 5.86
CA SER A 101 -2.39 8.78 5.45
C SER A 101 -3.29 8.51 6.65
N ARG A 102 -4.60 8.60 6.38
CA ARG A 102 -5.67 8.15 7.27
C ARG A 102 -6.15 6.78 6.83
N LEU A 103 -6.37 5.87 7.77
CA LEU A 103 -7.03 4.60 7.50
C LEU A 103 -8.54 4.83 7.32
N VAL A 104 -9.02 4.65 6.10
CA VAL A 104 -10.46 4.76 5.79
C VAL A 104 -11.15 3.43 6.02
N SER A 105 -10.55 2.34 5.55
CA SER A 105 -11.10 0.99 5.72
C SER A 105 -10.02 -0.09 5.60
N ALA A 106 -10.18 -1.15 6.37
CA ALA A 106 -9.42 -2.39 6.25
C ALA A 106 -10.41 -3.54 6.34
N LEU A 107 -10.58 -4.27 5.24
CA LEU A 107 -11.56 -5.36 5.12
C LEU A 107 -10.86 -6.64 4.73
N ARG A 108 -11.02 -7.70 5.54
CA ARG A 108 -10.62 -9.04 5.14
C ARG A 108 -11.62 -9.59 4.14
N LEU A 109 -11.14 -9.99 2.98
CA LEU A 109 -11.95 -10.59 1.93
C LEU A 109 -12.13 -12.09 2.21
N PRO A 110 -13.26 -12.69 1.76
CA PRO A 110 -13.48 -14.13 1.90
C PRO A 110 -12.34 -14.94 1.28
N ASP A 111 -11.98 -16.03 1.95
CA ASP A 111 -10.98 -16.96 1.44
C ASP A 111 -11.43 -17.54 0.08
N GLY A 112 -10.47 -17.73 -0.81
CA GLY A 112 -10.73 -18.28 -2.15
C GLY A 112 -11.28 -17.29 -3.18
N MET A 113 -11.52 -16.02 -2.86
CA MET A 113 -12.01 -15.03 -3.83
C MET A 113 -11.11 -14.91 -5.08
N PHE A 114 -9.83 -15.20 -4.96
CA PHE A 114 -8.83 -15.15 -6.04
C PHE A 114 -8.16 -16.49 -6.31
N SER A 115 -8.72 -17.60 -5.82
CA SER A 115 -8.10 -18.94 -5.93
C SER A 115 -7.95 -19.42 -7.37
N GLU A 116 -8.86 -19.04 -8.26
CA GLU A 116 -8.79 -19.43 -9.68
C GLU A 116 -7.58 -18.83 -10.40
N ASN A 117 -7.05 -17.71 -9.94
CA ASN A 117 -5.95 -17.01 -10.60
C ASN A 117 -4.58 -17.20 -9.93
N ALA A 118 -4.53 -17.63 -8.68
CA ALA A 118 -3.28 -17.68 -7.91
C ALA A 118 -2.82 -19.10 -7.52
N GLY A 119 -3.65 -20.12 -7.69
CA GLY A 119 -3.31 -21.52 -7.36
C GLY A 119 -3.03 -21.79 -5.87
N THR A 120 -3.25 -20.82 -5.00
CA THR A 120 -3.04 -20.91 -3.54
C THR A 120 -4.16 -20.17 -2.81
N GLU A 121 -4.63 -20.75 -1.71
CA GLU A 121 -5.55 -20.08 -0.77
C GLU A 121 -4.80 -18.98 0.00
N VAL A 122 -4.59 -17.84 -0.63
CA VAL A 122 -3.99 -16.69 0.02
C VAL A 122 -5.09 -15.76 0.49
N GLY A 123 -5.19 -15.55 1.80
CA GLY A 123 -6.10 -14.55 2.36
C GLY A 123 -5.74 -13.15 1.83
N SER A 124 -6.76 -12.40 1.47
CA SER A 124 -6.62 -11.08 0.87
C SER A 124 -7.32 -10.02 1.72
N ASP A 125 -6.78 -8.82 1.68
CA ASP A 125 -7.35 -7.65 2.34
C ASP A 125 -7.59 -6.53 1.33
N LEU A 126 -8.70 -5.80 1.48
CA LEU A 126 -8.91 -4.52 0.83
C LEU A 126 -8.55 -3.42 1.83
N LEU A 127 -7.53 -2.64 1.52
CA LEU A 127 -7.10 -1.50 2.30
C LEU A 127 -7.41 -0.21 1.54
N ILE A 128 -8.11 0.72 2.21
CA ILE A 128 -8.42 2.04 1.68
C ILE A 128 -7.79 3.10 2.59
N LEU A 129 -6.89 3.89 2.03
CA LEU A 129 -6.19 4.96 2.71
C LEU A 129 -6.52 6.31 2.05
N GLN A 130 -6.55 7.37 2.83
CA GLN A 130 -6.63 8.74 2.33
C GLN A 130 -5.34 9.47 2.65
N LYS A 131 -4.67 10.03 1.64
CA LYS A 131 -3.42 10.78 1.85
C LYS A 131 -3.65 11.99 2.74
N GLU A 132 -2.91 12.05 3.82
CA GLU A 132 -2.93 13.14 4.80
C GLU A 132 -1.51 13.34 5.35
N THR A 133 -0.76 14.23 4.67
CA THR A 133 0.62 14.54 5.04
C THR A 133 0.65 15.44 6.28
N GLY A 134 1.56 15.19 7.21
CA GLY A 134 1.70 16.00 8.43
C GLY A 134 0.58 15.81 9.44
N LYS A 135 -0.11 14.69 9.36
CA LYS A 135 -1.07 14.26 10.37
C LYS A 135 -0.38 14.15 11.75
N GLY A 136 -0.98 14.75 12.79
CA GLY A 136 -0.40 14.78 14.11
C GLY A 136 -0.57 13.47 14.86
N VAL A 137 -1.78 13.13 15.28
CA VAL A 137 -2.07 11.97 16.14
C VAL A 137 -2.84 10.92 15.37
N GLN A 138 -2.42 9.68 15.51
CA GLN A 138 -3.16 8.52 15.01
C GLN A 138 -4.38 8.27 15.90
N ASN A 139 -5.52 7.94 15.28
CA ASN A 139 -6.70 7.50 16.01
C ASN A 139 -6.54 6.05 16.51
N GLU A 140 -7.48 5.57 17.31
CA GLU A 140 -7.42 4.24 17.93
C GLU A 140 -7.31 3.11 16.88
N TRP A 141 -8.04 3.18 15.77
CA TRP A 141 -8.01 2.17 14.71
C TRP A 141 -6.67 2.14 13.98
N GLU A 142 -6.07 3.30 13.77
CA GLU A 142 -4.75 3.43 13.16
C GLU A 142 -3.64 2.91 14.07
N GLN A 143 -3.76 3.14 15.37
CA GLN A 143 -2.86 2.56 16.37
C GLN A 143 -2.96 1.03 16.39
N LEU A 144 -4.17 0.47 16.34
CA LEU A 144 -4.37 -0.97 16.22
C LEU A 144 -3.80 -1.54 14.91
N PHE A 145 -3.96 -0.82 13.81
CA PHE A 145 -3.42 -1.25 12.51
C PHE A 145 -1.89 -1.30 12.50
N THR A 146 -1.21 -0.39 13.19
CA THR A 146 0.26 -0.40 13.30
C THR A 146 0.79 -1.49 14.21
N GLN A 147 -0.02 -1.97 15.17
CA GLN A 147 0.37 -3.01 16.12
C GLN A 147 0.11 -4.40 15.54
N SER A 148 1.11 -5.28 15.68
CA SER A 148 0.93 -6.71 15.41
C SER A 148 0.63 -7.40 16.74
N VAL A 149 -0.58 -7.92 16.90
CA VAL A 149 -0.95 -8.71 18.07
C VAL A 149 -0.85 -10.18 17.70
N SER A 150 0.02 -10.92 18.38
CA SER A 150 0.02 -12.38 18.31
C SER A 150 -1.21 -12.90 19.05
N ILE A 151 -2.15 -13.46 18.35
CA ILE A 151 -3.24 -14.22 18.95
C ILE A 151 -2.69 -15.63 19.13
N GLU A 152 -2.40 -16.02 20.36
CA GLU A 152 -2.18 -17.43 20.67
C GLU A 152 -3.52 -18.14 20.47
N SER A 153 -3.57 -18.97 19.42
CA SER A 153 -4.68 -19.92 19.27
C SER A 153 -4.52 -20.98 20.35
N GLY A 154 -5.38 -20.91 21.32
CA GLY A 154 -5.53 -21.96 22.32
C GLY A 154 -6.02 -23.27 21.73
#